data_18ff861e2abe316ffa05f2b783676845
#
_entry.id   18ff861e2abe316ffa05f2b783676845
#
_cell.length_a   1.000
_cell.length_b   1.000
_cell.length_c   1.000
_cell.angle_alpha   90.00
_cell.angle_beta   90.00
_cell.angle_gamma   90.00
#
_symmetry.space_group_name_H-M   'P 1'
#
loop_
_entity.id
_entity.type
_entity.pdbx_description
1 polymer ?
#
loop_
_entity_poly.entity_id
_entity_poly.type
_entity_poly.pdbx_seq_one_letter_code
_entity_poly.pdbx_strand_id
1 'polypeptide(L)'
;LRQGVKFHDGSAFTADDIVFSYERASHPNSQLRQYAIPVGKPRKIDDFTVEFVQDKPNPITLEHATTIYIMSKAWATKHKVDRPLDFKANEETFASRNANGTGAWVLVTREPGIRTVLKRNPDWWGLKDGRGSGNVTEVIYTQVSADATRTAALLSGQVDFILDPPPQDVRRIEENKGTKVMRGPENRVIFFGFDQSRDELLYSNVKGKNPFKDVRVRQAVYHAIDIEALRSRIMRGSALPTGGITPSITASNPDAEKRLPYDMNRAKQLLAEAGYASGFDVTLDCPNNRYVNDEEICIAVAAMLSKVGINTKVTTQPRATYFPKLEKYD
;
A
#
# COMPACT_ATOMS: atom_id res chain seq x y z
N LEU A 1 -4.49 0.29 29.63
CA LEU A 1 -3.46 -0.56 29.02
C LEU A 1 -3.43 -1.94 29.67
N ARG A 2 -2.90 -2.94 28.95
CA ARG A 2 -2.63 -4.26 29.52
C ARG A 2 -1.45 -4.16 30.50
N GLN A 3 -1.65 -4.64 31.73
CA GLN A 3 -0.61 -4.67 32.75
C GLN A 3 0.37 -5.84 32.54
N GLY A 4 1.60 -5.67 33.00
CA GLY A 4 2.66 -6.70 32.92
C GLY A 4 3.24 -6.93 31.53
N VAL A 5 2.91 -6.10 30.54
CA VAL A 5 3.54 -6.14 29.21
C VAL A 5 4.94 -5.56 29.30
N LYS A 6 5.89 -6.23 28.61
CA LYS A 6 7.29 -5.78 28.52
C LYS A 6 7.69 -5.58 27.07
N PHE A 7 8.57 -4.61 26.85
CA PHE A 7 9.30 -4.50 25.60
C PHE A 7 10.34 -5.63 25.45
N HIS A 8 10.87 -5.80 24.25
CA HIS A 8 11.84 -6.86 23.95
C HIS A 8 13.15 -6.75 24.76
N ASP A 9 13.50 -5.55 25.21
CA ASP A 9 14.64 -5.32 26.12
C ASP A 9 14.31 -5.56 27.59
N GLY A 10 13.10 -6.01 27.92
CA GLY A 10 12.63 -6.29 29.27
C GLY A 10 12.05 -5.09 30.01
N SER A 11 12.13 -3.88 29.48
CA SER A 11 11.54 -2.68 30.09
C SER A 11 10.01 -2.75 30.11
N ALA A 12 9.39 -2.13 31.12
CA ALA A 12 7.94 -2.12 31.29
C ALA A 12 7.28 -1.20 30.23
N PHE A 13 6.12 -1.65 29.73
CA PHE A 13 5.24 -0.86 28.89
C PHE A 13 4.25 -0.08 29.73
N THR A 14 4.18 1.25 29.55
CA THR A 14 3.32 2.15 30.31
C THR A 14 2.63 3.20 29.43
N ALA A 15 1.79 4.01 30.04
CA ALA A 15 1.10 5.13 29.41
C ALA A 15 2.06 6.18 28.83
N ASP A 16 3.27 6.34 29.39
CA ASP A 16 4.29 7.25 28.86
C ASP A 16 4.73 6.87 27.44
N ASP A 17 4.78 5.56 27.14
CA ASP A 17 5.14 5.05 25.81
C ASP A 17 4.04 5.34 24.77
N ILE A 18 2.77 5.27 25.20
CA ILE A 18 1.63 5.64 24.35
C ILE A 18 1.69 7.13 24.01
N VAL A 19 1.78 7.99 25.05
CA VAL A 19 1.85 9.45 24.84
C VAL A 19 2.99 9.80 23.93
N PHE A 20 4.19 9.31 24.21
CA PHE A 20 5.38 9.52 23.37
C PHE A 20 5.17 9.07 21.91
N SER A 21 4.62 7.87 21.70
CA SER A 21 4.45 7.32 20.36
C SER A 21 3.48 8.12 19.50
N TYR A 22 2.37 8.59 20.08
CA TYR A 22 1.40 9.43 19.39
C TYR A 22 1.93 10.85 19.14
N GLU A 23 2.64 11.45 20.07
CA GLU A 23 3.33 12.74 19.88
C GLU A 23 4.36 12.63 18.75
N ARG A 24 5.19 11.58 18.77
CA ARG A 24 6.15 11.30 17.72
C ARG A 24 5.48 11.05 16.36
N ALA A 25 4.39 10.29 16.32
CA ALA A 25 3.63 10.04 15.09
C ALA A 25 2.96 11.33 14.54
N SER A 26 2.66 12.30 15.40
CA SER A 26 2.08 13.60 15.03
C SER A 26 3.11 14.62 14.51
N HIS A 27 4.40 14.32 14.62
CA HIS A 27 5.48 15.21 14.18
C HIS A 27 5.38 15.54 12.67
N PRO A 28 5.75 16.77 12.22
CA PRO A 28 5.70 17.14 10.80
C PRO A 28 6.41 16.18 9.82
N ASN A 29 7.52 15.58 10.23
CA ASN A 29 8.27 14.61 9.42
C ASN A 29 7.67 13.20 9.44
N SER A 30 6.60 12.97 10.21
CA SER A 30 6.00 11.63 10.31
C SER A 30 5.04 11.34 9.15
N GLN A 31 5.25 10.22 8.48
CA GLN A 31 4.30 9.69 7.49
C GLN A 31 2.99 9.20 8.12
N LEU A 32 2.97 8.99 9.45
CA LEU A 32 1.77 8.57 10.19
C LEU A 32 0.96 9.75 10.72
N ARG A 33 1.39 10.99 10.48
CA ARG A 33 0.75 12.20 11.01
C ARG A 33 -0.74 12.29 10.67
N GLN A 34 -1.12 11.91 9.45
CA GLN A 34 -2.52 11.91 9.00
C GLN A 34 -3.42 10.95 9.80
N TYR A 35 -2.86 9.92 10.43
CA TYR A 35 -3.58 8.97 11.27
C TYR A 35 -3.52 9.39 12.75
N ALA A 36 -2.38 9.88 13.22
CA ALA A 36 -2.17 10.21 14.62
C ALA A 36 -2.98 11.45 15.06
N ILE A 37 -3.00 12.51 14.26
CA ILE A 37 -3.71 13.76 14.59
C ILE A 37 -5.21 13.53 14.82
N PRO A 38 -5.95 12.80 13.95
CA PRO A 38 -7.39 12.58 14.13
C PRO A 38 -7.74 11.70 15.34
N VAL A 39 -6.80 10.96 15.92
CA VAL A 39 -7.03 10.20 17.16
C VAL A 39 -7.16 11.14 18.37
N GLY A 40 -6.59 12.32 18.28
CA GLY A 40 -6.62 13.34 19.33
C GLY A 40 -5.32 13.45 20.11
N LYS A 41 -5.29 14.38 21.09
CA LYS A 41 -4.12 14.62 21.93
C LYS A 41 -4.08 13.60 23.07
N PRO A 42 -2.99 12.81 23.20
CA PRO A 42 -2.88 11.86 24.30
C PRO A 42 -2.61 12.58 25.63
N ARG A 43 -3.26 12.12 26.71
CA ARG A 43 -3.05 12.57 28.06
C ARG A 43 -2.93 11.37 28.99
N LYS A 44 -1.80 11.25 29.70
CA LYS A 44 -1.62 10.24 30.73
C LYS A 44 -2.52 10.57 31.93
N ILE A 45 -3.30 9.61 32.39
CA ILE A 45 -4.09 9.68 33.62
C ILE A 45 -3.34 8.98 34.74
N ASP A 46 -2.90 7.75 34.48
CA ASP A 46 -2.02 6.94 35.34
C ASP A 46 -1.12 6.05 34.47
N ASP A 47 -0.36 5.15 35.06
CA ASP A 47 0.59 4.30 34.32
C ASP A 47 -0.07 3.34 33.32
N PHE A 48 -1.36 3.09 33.44
CA PHE A 48 -2.09 2.16 32.58
C PHE A 48 -3.32 2.76 31.90
N THR A 49 -3.54 4.08 32.10
CA THR A 49 -4.69 4.79 31.51
C THR A 49 -4.23 6.01 30.71
N VAL A 50 -4.64 6.05 29.46
CA VAL A 50 -4.42 7.21 28.55
C VAL A 50 -5.78 7.69 28.05
N GLU A 51 -5.99 8.99 28.09
CA GLU A 51 -7.12 9.65 27.46
C GLU A 51 -6.68 10.32 26.16
N PHE A 52 -7.50 10.24 25.13
CA PHE A 52 -7.32 10.99 23.89
C PHE A 52 -8.39 12.07 23.77
N VAL A 53 -7.98 13.33 23.78
CA VAL A 53 -8.89 14.48 23.68
C VAL A 53 -9.02 14.87 22.21
N GLN A 54 -10.26 14.86 21.71
CA GLN A 54 -10.60 15.21 20.33
C GLN A 54 -11.39 16.50 20.29
N ASP A 55 -11.12 17.37 19.32
CA ASP A 55 -11.88 18.62 19.11
C ASP A 55 -13.27 18.34 18.49
N LYS A 56 -13.38 17.25 17.74
CA LYS A 56 -14.62 16.80 17.06
C LYS A 56 -14.74 15.29 17.10
N PRO A 57 -15.97 14.73 17.15
CA PRO A 57 -16.17 13.29 17.04
C PRO A 57 -15.54 12.73 15.76
N ASN A 58 -14.79 11.65 15.89
CA ASN A 58 -14.21 10.93 14.76
C ASN A 58 -14.68 9.47 14.79
N PRO A 59 -15.58 9.04 13.89
CA PRO A 59 -16.15 7.69 13.91
C PRO A 59 -15.11 6.58 13.60
N ILE A 60 -13.96 6.92 13.02
CA ILE A 60 -12.89 5.99 12.65
C ILE A 60 -11.65 6.13 13.55
N THR A 61 -11.82 6.67 14.75
CA THR A 61 -10.71 6.84 15.72
C THR A 61 -9.97 5.53 15.99
N LEU A 62 -10.69 4.43 16.20
CA LEU A 62 -10.10 3.13 16.49
C LEU A 62 -9.29 2.59 15.30
N GLU A 63 -9.80 2.77 14.09
CA GLU A 63 -9.09 2.40 12.86
C GLU A 63 -7.78 3.19 12.72
N HIS A 64 -7.83 4.51 12.93
CA HIS A 64 -6.62 5.34 12.94
C HIS A 64 -5.63 4.89 14.00
N ALA A 65 -6.10 4.56 15.19
CA ALA A 65 -5.25 4.09 16.30
C ALA A 65 -4.50 2.79 15.96
N THR A 66 -5.08 1.90 15.15
CA THR A 66 -4.43 0.63 14.74
C THR A 66 -3.18 0.85 13.89
N THR A 67 -3.02 2.02 13.26
CA THR A 67 -1.87 2.34 12.42
C THR A 67 -0.68 2.88 13.20
N ILE A 68 -0.87 3.22 14.48
CA ILE A 68 0.18 3.82 15.33
C ILE A 68 0.87 2.72 16.13
N TYR A 69 2.09 2.38 15.73
CA TYR A 69 2.91 1.42 16.45
C TYR A 69 3.57 2.08 17.65
N ILE A 70 3.50 1.39 18.80
CA ILE A 70 4.03 1.91 20.06
C ILE A 70 5.52 1.63 20.15
N MET A 71 6.28 2.65 20.47
CA MET A 71 7.72 2.63 20.68
C MET A 71 8.03 2.93 22.14
N SER A 72 9.01 2.24 22.71
CA SER A 72 9.51 2.57 24.05
C SER A 72 10.13 3.95 24.08
N LYS A 73 9.61 4.84 24.93
CA LYS A 73 10.14 6.18 25.16
C LYS A 73 11.59 6.13 25.64
N ALA A 74 11.87 5.26 26.61
CA ALA A 74 13.22 5.12 27.18
C ALA A 74 14.22 4.63 26.13
N TRP A 75 13.83 3.66 25.28
CA TRP A 75 14.68 3.19 24.18
C TRP A 75 14.91 4.28 23.15
N ALA A 76 13.86 5.00 22.77
CA ALA A 76 13.96 6.08 21.77
C ALA A 76 14.91 7.19 22.25
N THR A 77 14.79 7.62 23.50
CA THR A 77 15.66 8.63 24.10
C THR A 77 17.11 8.15 24.20
N LYS A 78 17.32 6.90 24.66
CA LYS A 78 18.65 6.28 24.74
C LYS A 78 19.37 6.29 23.40
N HIS A 79 18.65 6.01 22.31
CA HIS A 79 19.22 5.89 20.98
C HIS A 79 19.06 7.18 20.11
N LYS A 80 18.58 8.26 20.71
CA LYS A 80 18.41 9.58 20.05
C LYS A 80 17.50 9.52 18.81
N VAL A 81 16.39 8.77 18.94
CA VAL A 81 15.39 8.60 17.87
C VAL A 81 14.00 9.09 18.31
N ASP A 82 13.99 10.09 19.18
CA ASP A 82 12.77 10.70 19.75
C ASP A 82 11.87 11.32 18.66
N ARG A 83 12.46 11.80 17.58
CA ARG A 83 11.74 12.28 16.40
C ARG A 83 11.75 11.27 15.26
N PRO A 84 10.76 11.31 14.34
CA PRO A 84 10.85 10.59 13.07
C PRO A 84 12.05 11.07 12.25
N LEU A 85 12.62 10.16 11.44
CA LEU A 85 13.66 10.52 10.48
C LEU A 85 13.11 11.50 9.40
N ASP A 86 13.99 12.26 8.80
CA ASP A 86 13.65 13.10 7.66
C ASP A 86 13.89 12.32 6.35
N PHE A 87 12.81 11.84 5.75
CA PHE A 87 12.88 11.12 4.47
C PHE A 87 13.38 12.01 3.32
N LYS A 88 13.11 13.32 3.36
CA LYS A 88 13.54 14.22 2.29
C LYS A 88 15.05 14.44 2.32
N ALA A 89 15.64 14.36 3.51
CA ALA A 89 17.08 14.46 3.71
C ALA A 89 17.81 13.11 3.53
N ASN A 90 17.11 12.02 3.18
CA ASN A 90 17.64 10.64 3.16
C ASN A 90 18.33 10.27 4.49
N GLU A 91 17.79 10.75 5.61
CA GLU A 91 18.33 10.50 6.94
C GLU A 91 18.23 9.01 7.28
N GLU A 92 19.29 8.45 7.85
CA GLU A 92 19.28 7.13 8.48
C GLU A 92 19.49 7.29 9.98
N THR A 93 18.68 6.61 10.79
CA THR A 93 18.76 6.67 12.26
C THR A 93 18.96 5.26 12.83
N PHE A 94 19.25 5.16 14.13
CA PHE A 94 19.36 3.87 14.80
C PHE A 94 18.08 3.02 14.62
N ALA A 95 16.89 3.65 14.64
CA ALA A 95 15.61 2.96 14.42
C ALA A 95 15.39 2.46 12.99
N SER A 96 16.22 2.87 12.01
CA SER A 96 16.15 2.34 10.64
C SER A 96 16.55 0.87 10.55
N ARG A 97 17.40 0.41 11.50
CA ARG A 97 17.94 -0.96 11.53
C ARG A 97 17.62 -1.72 12.81
N ASN A 98 17.07 -1.06 13.83
CA ASN A 98 16.81 -1.62 15.14
C ASN A 98 15.38 -1.34 15.57
N ALA A 99 14.82 -2.22 16.39
CA ALA A 99 13.49 -2.08 16.94
C ALA A 99 13.40 -2.62 18.36
N ASN A 100 12.56 -1.99 19.19
CA ASN A 100 12.21 -2.48 20.50
C ASN A 100 10.69 -2.37 20.67
N GLY A 101 9.99 -3.47 20.51
CA GLY A 101 8.53 -3.54 20.56
C GLY A 101 8.05 -4.51 21.64
N THR A 102 6.72 -4.71 21.70
CA THR A 102 6.06 -5.63 22.65
C THR A 102 5.48 -6.86 21.96
N GLY A 103 5.84 -7.09 20.69
CA GLY A 103 5.25 -8.11 19.81
C GLY A 103 5.81 -9.52 19.99
N ALA A 104 5.22 -10.45 19.23
CA ALA A 104 5.59 -11.86 19.21
C ALA A 104 6.97 -12.15 18.58
N TRP A 105 7.54 -11.18 17.86
CA TRP A 105 8.77 -11.33 17.12
C TRP A 105 9.76 -10.24 17.49
N VAL A 106 10.99 -10.64 17.79
CA VAL A 106 12.13 -9.77 18.08
C VAL A 106 12.97 -9.59 16.83
N LEU A 107 13.27 -8.35 16.47
CA LEU A 107 14.20 -8.04 15.39
C LEU A 107 15.62 -8.39 15.81
N VAL A 108 16.26 -9.31 15.07
CA VAL A 108 17.66 -9.71 15.28
C VAL A 108 18.59 -8.89 14.40
N THR A 109 18.26 -8.80 13.10
CA THR A 109 19.08 -8.09 12.13
C THR A 109 18.17 -7.50 11.04
N ARG A 110 18.48 -6.29 10.61
CA ARG A 110 17.90 -5.67 9.43
C ARG A 110 18.98 -5.09 8.54
N GLU A 111 19.14 -5.66 7.37
CA GLU A 111 19.99 -5.18 6.28
C GLU A 111 19.05 -4.69 5.16
N PRO A 112 18.81 -3.36 5.05
CA PRO A 112 17.87 -2.80 4.07
C PRO A 112 18.17 -3.28 2.65
N GLY A 113 17.15 -3.75 1.92
CA GLY A 113 17.27 -4.27 0.56
C GLY A 113 17.86 -5.70 0.46
N ILE A 114 18.37 -6.27 1.55
CA ILE A 114 18.98 -7.60 1.59
C ILE A 114 18.12 -8.57 2.38
N ARG A 115 18.09 -8.41 3.71
CA ARG A 115 17.34 -9.33 4.58
C ARG A 115 16.90 -8.69 5.90
N THR A 116 15.88 -9.28 6.49
CA THR A 116 15.45 -9.01 7.87
C THR A 116 15.28 -10.34 8.60
N VAL A 117 15.91 -10.48 9.75
CA VAL A 117 15.85 -11.69 10.58
C VAL A 117 15.07 -11.38 11.85
N LEU A 118 14.03 -12.17 12.10
CA LEU A 118 13.19 -12.09 13.29
C LEU A 118 13.25 -13.42 14.04
N LYS A 119 13.30 -13.37 15.37
CA LYS A 119 13.13 -14.53 16.24
C LYS A 119 11.88 -14.43 17.09
N ARG A 120 11.28 -15.58 17.38
CA ARG A 120 10.13 -15.66 18.27
C ARG A 120 10.48 -15.11 19.65
N ASN A 121 9.62 -14.27 20.21
CA ASN A 121 9.71 -13.79 21.58
C ASN A 121 9.13 -14.85 22.53
N PRO A 122 9.95 -15.54 23.33
CA PRO A 122 9.45 -16.56 24.28
C PRO A 122 8.62 -15.97 25.41
N ASP A 123 8.81 -14.69 25.72
CA ASP A 123 8.14 -13.97 26.81
C ASP A 123 6.97 -13.12 26.33
N TRP A 124 6.53 -13.33 25.09
CA TRP A 124 5.42 -12.54 24.56
C TRP A 124 4.14 -12.73 25.37
N TRP A 125 3.58 -11.62 25.82
CA TRP A 125 2.37 -11.58 26.65
C TRP A 125 1.17 -12.35 26.04
N GLY A 126 1.07 -12.40 24.70
CA GLY A 126 -0.01 -13.10 23.98
C GLY A 126 0.04 -14.63 24.11
N LEU A 127 1.17 -15.22 24.51
CA LEU A 127 1.26 -16.67 24.74
C LEU A 127 0.36 -17.12 25.89
N LYS A 128 0.22 -16.30 26.94
CA LYS A 128 -0.67 -16.58 28.08
C LYS A 128 -2.14 -16.57 27.70
N ASP A 129 -2.49 -15.87 26.64
CA ASP A 129 -3.86 -15.81 26.08
C ASP A 129 -4.11 -16.90 25.01
N GLY A 130 -3.25 -17.90 24.89
CA GLY A 130 -3.33 -18.93 23.85
C GLY A 130 -3.04 -18.47 22.44
N ARG A 131 -2.53 -17.25 22.26
CA ARG A 131 -2.13 -16.71 20.96
C ARG A 131 -0.77 -17.27 20.55
N GLY A 132 -0.50 -17.32 19.24
CA GLY A 132 0.82 -17.72 18.76
C GLY A 132 1.16 -19.20 18.93
N SER A 133 0.18 -20.09 18.77
CA SER A 133 0.34 -21.55 18.83
C SER A 133 1.15 -22.16 17.65
N GLY A 134 1.61 -21.33 16.71
CA GLY A 134 2.39 -21.78 15.56
C GLY A 134 3.79 -22.31 15.96
N ASN A 135 4.38 -23.12 15.06
CA ASN A 135 5.67 -23.78 15.24
C ASN A 135 6.87 -23.00 14.67
N VAL A 136 6.66 -21.86 14.02
CA VAL A 136 7.73 -21.03 13.47
C VAL A 136 8.47 -20.34 14.61
N THR A 137 9.80 -20.47 14.65
CA THR A 137 10.67 -19.89 15.67
C THR A 137 11.59 -18.79 15.14
N GLU A 138 11.85 -18.79 13.83
CA GLU A 138 12.65 -17.79 13.14
C GLU A 138 12.02 -17.45 11.79
N VAL A 139 12.08 -16.19 11.39
CA VAL A 139 11.66 -15.70 10.07
C VAL A 139 12.83 -14.96 9.45
N ILE A 140 13.25 -15.40 8.26
CA ILE A 140 14.24 -14.73 7.44
C ILE A 140 13.52 -14.17 6.23
N TYR A 141 13.29 -12.86 6.23
CA TYR A 141 12.68 -12.16 5.11
C TYR A 141 13.79 -11.68 4.15
N THR A 142 13.79 -12.21 2.92
CA THR A 142 14.75 -11.84 1.87
C THR A 142 14.01 -11.16 0.72
N GLN A 143 14.55 -10.03 0.24
CA GLN A 143 13.96 -9.33 -0.89
C GLN A 143 14.41 -9.98 -2.21
N VAL A 144 13.46 -10.55 -2.95
CA VAL A 144 13.66 -11.11 -4.30
C VAL A 144 12.73 -10.38 -5.26
N SER A 145 13.26 -9.41 -5.99
CA SER A 145 12.45 -8.52 -6.84
C SER A 145 11.97 -9.19 -8.12
N ALA A 146 12.79 -10.08 -8.71
CA ALA A 146 12.45 -10.78 -9.95
C ALA A 146 11.43 -11.90 -9.69
N ASP A 147 10.28 -11.83 -10.32
CA ASP A 147 9.16 -12.76 -10.19
C ASP A 147 9.56 -14.21 -10.49
N ALA A 148 10.25 -14.44 -11.61
CA ALA A 148 10.71 -15.77 -12.00
C ALA A 148 11.68 -16.38 -10.98
N THR A 149 12.61 -15.57 -10.43
CA THR A 149 13.56 -16.00 -9.41
C THR A 149 12.83 -16.33 -8.10
N ARG A 150 11.86 -15.51 -7.70
CA ARG A 150 11.06 -15.72 -6.50
C ARG A 150 10.23 -17.01 -6.58
N THR A 151 9.57 -17.24 -7.72
CA THR A 151 8.83 -18.49 -7.97
C THR A 151 9.75 -19.70 -7.98
N ALA A 152 10.92 -19.62 -8.63
CA ALA A 152 11.88 -20.72 -8.66
C ALA A 152 12.42 -21.05 -7.26
N ALA A 153 12.70 -20.04 -6.44
CA ALA A 153 13.14 -20.23 -5.06
C ALA A 153 12.09 -20.97 -4.19
N LEU A 154 10.80 -20.69 -4.38
CA LEU A 154 9.73 -21.44 -3.71
C LEU A 154 9.67 -22.88 -4.20
N LEU A 155 9.68 -23.11 -5.51
CA LEU A 155 9.53 -24.46 -6.09
C LEU A 155 10.73 -25.37 -5.79
N SER A 156 11.91 -24.78 -5.59
CA SER A 156 13.14 -25.52 -5.19
C SER A 156 13.24 -25.75 -3.68
N GLY A 157 12.35 -25.15 -2.87
CA GLY A 157 12.43 -25.20 -1.41
C GLY A 157 13.52 -24.30 -0.81
N GLN A 158 14.09 -23.36 -1.59
CA GLN A 158 15.03 -22.36 -1.08
C GLN A 158 14.34 -21.35 -0.15
N VAL A 159 13.06 -21.09 -0.38
CA VAL A 159 12.20 -20.31 0.52
C VAL A 159 10.91 -21.09 0.79
N ASP A 160 10.35 -20.92 1.99
CA ASP A 160 9.13 -21.61 2.45
C ASP A 160 7.85 -20.87 2.07
N PHE A 161 7.96 -19.58 1.77
CA PHE A 161 6.81 -18.71 1.52
C PHE A 161 7.15 -17.55 0.59
N ILE A 162 6.25 -17.23 -0.33
CA ILE A 162 6.32 -16.00 -1.14
C ILE A 162 4.99 -15.25 -1.05
N LEU A 163 5.05 -13.92 -1.08
CA LEU A 163 3.89 -13.05 -1.28
C LEU A 163 3.71 -12.76 -2.77
N ASP A 164 2.45 -12.55 -3.16
CA ASP A 164 2.06 -12.07 -4.48
C ASP A 164 2.71 -12.87 -5.61
N PRO A 165 2.48 -14.21 -5.69
CA PRO A 165 2.99 -15.00 -6.80
C PRO A 165 2.42 -14.46 -8.13
N PRO A 166 3.24 -14.40 -9.20
CA PRO A 166 2.76 -13.95 -10.50
C PRO A 166 1.56 -14.79 -10.95
N PRO A 167 0.46 -14.19 -11.42
CA PRO A 167 -0.73 -14.94 -11.83
C PRO A 167 -0.47 -16.03 -12.87
N GLN A 168 0.54 -15.85 -13.72
CA GLN A 168 0.97 -16.84 -14.71
C GLN A 168 1.61 -18.08 -14.10
N ASP A 169 2.20 -17.97 -12.91
CA ASP A 169 2.89 -19.07 -12.22
C ASP A 169 2.03 -19.80 -11.19
N VAL A 170 0.87 -19.25 -10.86
CA VAL A 170 -0.04 -19.79 -9.83
C VAL A 170 -0.35 -21.27 -10.09
N ARG A 171 -0.71 -21.64 -11.31
CA ARG A 171 -1.00 -23.03 -11.67
C ARG A 171 0.21 -23.96 -11.46
N ARG A 172 1.40 -23.51 -11.83
CA ARG A 172 2.65 -24.28 -11.65
C ARG A 172 2.97 -24.50 -10.17
N ILE A 173 2.67 -23.49 -9.32
CA ILE A 173 2.83 -23.60 -7.87
C ILE A 173 1.81 -24.57 -7.27
N GLU A 174 0.54 -24.56 -7.74
CA GLU A 174 -0.51 -25.46 -7.29
C GLU A 174 -0.27 -26.93 -7.70
N GLU A 175 0.32 -27.17 -8.87
CA GLU A 175 0.66 -28.50 -9.37
C GLU A 175 1.90 -29.12 -8.68
N ASN A 176 2.69 -28.33 -7.97
CA ASN A 176 3.85 -28.80 -7.22
C ASN A 176 3.42 -29.42 -5.88
N LYS A 177 3.80 -30.68 -5.63
CA LYS A 177 3.41 -31.45 -4.45
C LYS A 177 3.80 -30.82 -3.10
N GLY A 178 4.80 -29.97 -3.06
CA GLY A 178 5.31 -29.35 -1.83
C GLY A 178 4.71 -27.98 -1.52
N THR A 179 3.90 -27.43 -2.41
CA THR A 179 3.42 -26.05 -2.30
C THR A 179 1.91 -25.94 -2.46
N LYS A 180 1.33 -24.86 -1.96
CA LYS A 180 -0.08 -24.50 -2.16
C LYS A 180 -0.24 -23.00 -2.29
N VAL A 181 -1.27 -22.57 -3.01
CA VAL A 181 -1.66 -21.18 -3.12
C VAL A 181 -2.81 -20.86 -2.18
N MET A 182 -2.64 -19.87 -1.32
CA MET A 182 -3.71 -19.32 -0.50
C MET A 182 -4.20 -18.03 -1.15
N ARG A 183 -5.51 -17.93 -1.38
CA ARG A 183 -6.14 -16.75 -1.98
C ARG A 183 -7.11 -16.12 -0.99
N GLY A 184 -7.18 -14.82 -1.00
CA GLY A 184 -8.14 -14.06 -0.21
C GLY A 184 -8.33 -12.66 -0.76
N PRO A 185 -9.45 -12.00 -0.41
CA PRO A 185 -9.65 -10.62 -0.77
C PRO A 185 -8.62 -9.73 -0.05
N GLU A 186 -8.13 -8.71 -0.74
CA GLU A 186 -7.19 -7.72 -0.21
C GLU A 186 -7.90 -6.37 -0.02
N ASN A 187 -7.56 -5.67 1.05
CA ASN A 187 -8.02 -4.30 1.29
C ASN A 187 -7.19 -3.31 0.47
N ARG A 188 -7.23 -3.45 -0.84
CA ARG A 188 -6.53 -2.58 -1.79
C ARG A 188 -7.35 -2.42 -3.06
N VAL A 189 -7.45 -1.18 -3.55
CA VAL A 189 -7.98 -0.88 -4.88
C VAL A 189 -6.87 -0.31 -5.74
N ILE A 190 -6.72 -0.85 -6.96
CA ILE A 190 -5.84 -0.30 -7.99
C ILE A 190 -6.70 0.54 -8.93
N PHE A 191 -6.29 1.77 -9.15
CA PHE A 191 -7.04 2.74 -9.95
C PHE A 191 -6.09 3.65 -10.73
N PHE A 192 -6.60 4.30 -11.77
CA PHE A 192 -5.90 5.35 -12.50
C PHE A 192 -6.34 6.72 -12.00
N GLY A 193 -5.37 7.56 -11.64
CA GLY A 193 -5.59 8.96 -11.31
C GLY A 193 -5.45 9.85 -12.54
N PHE A 194 -6.26 10.92 -12.59
CA PHE A 194 -6.15 11.95 -13.65
C PHE A 194 -5.66 13.26 -13.04
N ASP A 195 -4.68 13.88 -13.69
CA ASP A 195 -4.37 15.27 -13.37
C ASP A 195 -5.51 16.18 -13.86
N GLN A 196 -6.28 16.69 -12.90
CA GLN A 196 -7.39 17.61 -13.13
C GLN A 196 -7.08 19.03 -12.64
N SER A 197 -5.92 19.26 -12.03
CA SER A 197 -5.57 20.55 -11.42
C SER A 197 -4.92 21.50 -12.41
N ARG A 198 -3.99 21.02 -13.23
CA ARG A 198 -3.27 21.85 -14.21
C ARG A 198 -4.18 22.35 -15.32
N ASP A 199 -3.88 23.54 -15.83
CA ASP A 199 -4.58 24.07 -17.00
C ASP A 199 -4.12 23.42 -18.30
N GLU A 200 -2.90 22.92 -18.35
CA GLU A 200 -2.32 22.14 -19.45
C GLU A 200 -1.57 20.93 -18.88
N LEU A 201 -1.72 19.75 -19.50
CA LEU A 201 -1.00 18.54 -19.11
C LEU A 201 0.47 18.62 -19.53
N LEU A 202 1.37 18.15 -18.66
CA LEU A 202 2.82 18.16 -18.91
C LEU A 202 3.20 17.36 -20.16
N TYR A 203 2.58 16.20 -20.35
CA TYR A 203 2.97 15.21 -21.35
C TYR A 203 1.82 14.91 -22.33
N SER A 204 1.29 15.97 -22.94
CA SER A 204 0.22 15.87 -23.94
C SER A 204 0.53 16.76 -25.16
N ASN A 205 -0.01 16.39 -26.32
CA ASN A 205 0.00 17.23 -27.51
C ASN A 205 -1.10 18.32 -27.48
N VAL A 206 -2.04 18.26 -26.55
CA VAL A 206 -3.07 19.28 -26.36
C VAL A 206 -2.47 20.47 -25.61
N LYS A 207 -2.47 21.65 -26.26
CA LYS A 207 -1.92 22.88 -25.70
C LYS A 207 -3.02 23.85 -25.23
N GLY A 208 -2.72 24.61 -24.17
CA GLY A 208 -3.60 25.63 -23.60
C GLY A 208 -4.84 25.09 -22.87
N LYS A 209 -5.00 23.77 -22.74
CA LYS A 209 -6.10 23.17 -21.98
C LYS A 209 -5.76 21.75 -21.53
N ASN A 210 -6.49 21.29 -20.51
CA ASN A 210 -6.36 19.95 -19.94
C ASN A 210 -7.61 19.12 -20.29
N PRO A 211 -7.50 18.10 -21.14
CA PRO A 211 -8.63 17.25 -21.51
C PRO A 211 -9.31 16.58 -20.31
N PHE A 212 -8.56 16.23 -19.25
CA PHE A 212 -9.11 15.54 -18.10
C PHE A 212 -9.90 16.42 -17.13
N LYS A 213 -9.94 17.73 -17.32
CA LYS A 213 -10.91 18.61 -16.62
C LYS A 213 -12.35 18.33 -17.08
N ASP A 214 -12.54 17.87 -18.33
CA ASP A 214 -13.86 17.50 -18.84
C ASP A 214 -14.27 16.11 -18.38
N VAL A 215 -15.40 16.03 -17.69
CA VAL A 215 -15.94 14.74 -17.17
C VAL A 215 -16.23 13.75 -18.29
N ARG A 216 -16.62 14.23 -19.50
CA ARG A 216 -16.89 13.38 -20.65
C ARG A 216 -15.64 12.64 -21.12
N VAL A 217 -14.47 13.29 -21.06
CA VAL A 217 -13.18 12.66 -21.39
C VAL A 217 -12.85 11.56 -20.36
N ARG A 218 -13.04 11.83 -19.07
CA ARG A 218 -12.81 10.82 -18.04
C ARG A 218 -13.77 9.63 -18.16
N GLN A 219 -15.04 9.89 -18.46
CA GLN A 219 -16.03 8.84 -18.76
C GLN A 219 -15.66 8.05 -20.02
N ALA A 220 -15.15 8.71 -21.06
CA ALA A 220 -14.68 8.05 -22.26
C ALA A 220 -13.54 7.06 -21.97
N VAL A 221 -12.56 7.47 -21.16
CA VAL A 221 -11.49 6.56 -20.68
C VAL A 221 -12.10 5.37 -19.93
N TYR A 222 -13.07 5.61 -19.05
CA TYR A 222 -13.72 4.54 -18.31
C TYR A 222 -14.42 3.53 -19.21
N HIS A 223 -15.21 4.00 -20.19
CA HIS A 223 -15.92 3.15 -21.16
C HIS A 223 -14.96 2.42 -22.12
N ALA A 224 -13.77 2.96 -22.36
CA ALA A 224 -12.78 2.35 -23.26
C ALA A 224 -12.03 1.17 -22.60
N ILE A 225 -12.07 1.01 -21.28
CA ILE A 225 -11.34 -0.03 -20.55
C ILE A 225 -12.23 -1.27 -20.38
N ASP A 226 -11.84 -2.37 -21.05
CA ASP A 226 -12.43 -3.69 -20.85
C ASP A 226 -11.87 -4.33 -19.58
N ILE A 227 -12.55 -4.07 -18.47
CA ILE A 227 -12.12 -4.55 -17.14
C ILE A 227 -12.16 -6.08 -17.05
N GLU A 228 -13.09 -6.74 -17.75
CA GLU A 228 -13.19 -8.21 -17.75
C GLU A 228 -12.03 -8.84 -18.53
N ALA A 229 -11.56 -8.20 -19.59
CA ALA A 229 -10.34 -8.61 -20.26
C ALA A 229 -9.11 -8.45 -19.36
N LEU A 230 -9.01 -7.36 -18.60
CA LEU A 230 -7.94 -7.20 -17.59
C LEU A 230 -8.02 -8.31 -16.53
N ARG A 231 -9.20 -8.52 -15.94
CA ARG A 231 -9.42 -9.58 -14.94
C ARG A 231 -9.04 -10.97 -15.45
N SER A 232 -9.54 -11.34 -16.64
CA SER A 232 -9.39 -12.71 -17.15
C SER A 232 -8.02 -12.96 -17.78
N ARG A 233 -7.48 -12.01 -18.56
CA ARG A 233 -6.26 -12.23 -19.35
C ARG A 233 -5.00 -11.78 -18.64
N ILE A 234 -5.03 -10.61 -17.99
CA ILE A 234 -3.86 -10.06 -17.29
C ILE A 234 -3.79 -10.64 -15.87
N MET A 235 -4.89 -10.53 -15.10
CA MET A 235 -4.92 -10.97 -13.70
C MET A 235 -5.30 -12.44 -13.53
N ARG A 236 -5.65 -13.13 -14.60
CA ARG A 236 -6.01 -14.58 -14.60
C ARG A 236 -7.01 -14.96 -13.50
N GLY A 237 -7.99 -14.09 -13.27
CA GLY A 237 -9.02 -14.25 -12.24
C GLY A 237 -8.62 -13.84 -10.82
N SER A 238 -7.41 -13.36 -10.61
CA SER A 238 -6.90 -12.95 -9.28
C SER A 238 -7.28 -11.52 -8.88
N ALA A 239 -8.25 -10.91 -9.53
CA ALA A 239 -8.75 -9.58 -9.23
C ALA A 239 -10.28 -9.53 -9.27
N LEU A 240 -10.85 -8.62 -8.47
CA LEU A 240 -12.28 -8.33 -8.44
C LEU A 240 -12.49 -6.92 -9.02
N PRO A 241 -13.21 -6.77 -10.15
CA PRO A 241 -13.58 -5.45 -10.66
C PRO A 241 -14.48 -4.71 -9.69
N THR A 242 -14.20 -3.43 -9.43
CA THR A 242 -15.05 -2.56 -8.60
C THR A 242 -15.24 -1.20 -9.25
N GLY A 243 -16.35 -0.53 -8.97
CA GLY A 243 -16.61 0.85 -9.36
C GLY A 243 -16.16 1.86 -8.31
N GLY A 244 -15.91 1.41 -7.08
CA GLY A 244 -15.52 2.24 -5.93
C GLY A 244 -14.04 2.20 -5.63
N ILE A 245 -13.57 3.22 -4.89
CA ILE A 245 -12.20 3.27 -4.36
C ILE A 245 -12.06 2.62 -2.98
N THR A 246 -13.17 2.23 -2.36
CA THR A 246 -13.18 1.48 -1.10
C THR A 246 -13.50 0.02 -1.42
N PRO A 247 -12.66 -0.93 -1.02
CA PRO A 247 -12.94 -2.35 -1.25
C PRO A 247 -14.22 -2.79 -0.54
N SER A 248 -15.04 -3.61 -1.20
CA SER A 248 -16.31 -4.11 -0.67
C SER A 248 -16.17 -4.92 0.63
N ILE A 249 -14.99 -5.50 0.87
CA ILE A 249 -14.68 -6.21 2.12
C ILE A 249 -14.58 -5.26 3.34
N THR A 250 -14.34 -3.97 3.10
CA THR A 250 -14.21 -2.96 4.16
C THR A 250 -15.54 -2.22 4.37
N ALA A 251 -16.15 -1.76 3.29
CA ALA A 251 -17.42 -1.05 3.32
C ALA A 251 -18.19 -1.28 2.01
N SER A 252 -19.25 -2.07 2.07
CA SER A 252 -20.10 -2.30 0.90
C SER A 252 -21.04 -1.11 0.69
N ASN A 253 -20.94 -0.51 -0.49
CA ASN A 253 -21.93 0.41 -1.02
C ASN A 253 -22.29 -0.05 -2.44
N PRO A 254 -23.40 -0.76 -2.62
CA PRO A 254 -23.78 -1.35 -3.91
C PRO A 254 -23.88 -0.33 -5.04
N ASP A 255 -24.23 0.92 -4.75
CA ASP A 255 -24.32 1.97 -5.77
C ASP A 255 -22.92 2.48 -6.18
N ALA A 256 -22.00 2.60 -5.24
CA ALA A 256 -20.61 2.97 -5.54
C ALA A 256 -19.82 1.86 -6.24
N GLU A 257 -20.25 0.61 -6.08
CA GLU A 257 -19.62 -0.54 -6.73
C GLU A 257 -20.08 -0.75 -8.18
N LYS A 258 -21.18 -0.09 -8.59
CA LYS A 258 -21.65 -0.15 -9.97
C LYS A 258 -20.65 0.46 -10.93
N ARG A 259 -20.26 -0.33 -11.91
CA ARG A 259 -19.35 0.12 -12.98
C ARG A 259 -20.14 0.64 -14.16
N LEU A 260 -19.59 1.67 -14.83
CA LEU A 260 -20.03 1.97 -16.19
C LEU A 260 -19.64 0.81 -17.12
N PRO A 261 -20.46 0.46 -18.10
CA PRO A 261 -20.16 -0.64 -19.00
C PRO A 261 -18.97 -0.31 -19.91
N TYR A 262 -18.25 -1.35 -20.33
CA TYR A 262 -17.32 -1.25 -21.43
C TYR A 262 -18.10 -0.98 -22.73
N ASP A 263 -17.86 0.16 -23.36
CA ASP A 263 -18.53 0.60 -24.57
C ASP A 263 -17.65 1.54 -25.39
N MET A 264 -17.00 0.98 -26.41
CA MET A 264 -16.11 1.72 -27.31
C MET A 264 -16.83 2.81 -28.11
N ASN A 265 -18.10 2.59 -28.49
CA ASN A 265 -18.85 3.56 -29.27
C ASN A 265 -19.21 4.75 -28.39
N ARG A 266 -19.67 4.49 -27.17
CA ARG A 266 -19.94 5.54 -26.18
C ARG A 266 -18.67 6.33 -25.84
N ALA A 267 -17.52 5.67 -25.68
CA ALA A 267 -16.24 6.33 -25.47
C ALA A 267 -15.89 7.31 -26.60
N LYS A 268 -15.98 6.87 -27.86
CA LYS A 268 -15.74 7.73 -29.05
C LYS A 268 -16.72 8.89 -29.13
N GLN A 269 -18.00 8.64 -28.85
CA GLN A 269 -19.02 9.68 -28.85
C GLN A 269 -18.70 10.75 -27.79
N LEU A 270 -18.37 10.36 -26.55
CA LEU A 270 -18.02 11.29 -25.48
C LEU A 270 -16.77 12.13 -25.81
N LEU A 271 -15.77 11.53 -26.45
CA LEU A 271 -14.59 12.26 -26.92
C LEU A 271 -14.97 13.30 -27.97
N ALA A 272 -15.83 12.94 -28.94
CA ALA A 272 -16.31 13.87 -29.96
C ALA A 272 -17.11 15.02 -29.36
N GLU A 273 -18.04 14.73 -28.44
CA GLU A 273 -18.84 15.73 -27.71
C GLU A 273 -17.95 16.68 -26.88
N ALA A 274 -16.79 16.19 -26.39
CA ALA A 274 -15.81 16.99 -25.66
C ALA A 274 -14.85 17.77 -26.59
N GLY A 275 -14.96 17.62 -27.91
CA GLY A 275 -14.10 18.29 -28.89
C GLY A 275 -12.80 17.55 -29.20
N TYR A 276 -12.72 16.25 -28.88
CA TYR A 276 -11.54 15.39 -29.12
C TYR A 276 -11.86 14.22 -30.08
N ALA A 277 -12.66 14.46 -31.12
CA ALA A 277 -13.00 13.42 -32.10
C ALA A 277 -11.78 12.79 -32.80
N SER A 278 -10.69 13.56 -32.97
CA SER A 278 -9.42 13.09 -33.52
C SER A 278 -8.50 12.45 -32.49
N GLY A 279 -8.94 12.38 -31.22
CA GLY A 279 -8.12 11.90 -30.13
C GLY A 279 -7.04 12.89 -29.67
N PHE A 280 -6.12 12.40 -28.85
CA PHE A 280 -4.97 13.15 -28.34
C PHE A 280 -3.93 12.22 -27.73
N ASP A 281 -2.71 12.76 -27.49
CA ASP A 281 -1.61 12.02 -26.92
C ASP A 281 -1.46 12.35 -25.42
N VAL A 282 -1.17 11.34 -24.60
CA VAL A 282 -0.87 11.46 -23.17
C VAL A 282 0.20 10.49 -22.74
N THR A 283 0.78 10.72 -21.55
CA THR A 283 1.64 9.76 -20.89
C THR A 283 0.90 9.14 -19.70
N LEU A 284 1.06 7.84 -19.51
CA LEU A 284 0.62 7.07 -18.35
C LEU A 284 1.85 6.60 -17.58
N ASP A 285 2.03 7.13 -16.36
CA ASP A 285 3.08 6.70 -15.46
C ASP A 285 2.61 5.53 -14.61
N CYS A 286 3.42 4.49 -14.54
CA CYS A 286 3.11 3.25 -13.82
C CYS A 286 4.29 2.75 -13.02
N PRO A 287 4.07 2.16 -11.83
CA PRO A 287 5.09 1.32 -11.22
C PRO A 287 5.25 0.01 -11.99
N ASN A 288 6.38 -0.68 -11.79
CA ASN A 288 6.64 -2.00 -12.39
C ASN A 288 7.12 -3.04 -11.35
N ASN A 289 7.03 -2.74 -10.07
CA ASN A 289 7.38 -3.65 -8.98
C ASN A 289 6.63 -3.33 -7.68
N ARG A 290 5.42 -2.79 -7.79
CA ARG A 290 4.59 -2.39 -6.64
C ARG A 290 3.33 -3.23 -6.50
N TYR A 291 2.66 -3.53 -7.58
CA TYR A 291 1.41 -4.28 -7.65
C TYR A 291 1.57 -5.47 -8.56
N VAL A 292 0.70 -6.46 -8.40
CA VAL A 292 0.69 -7.65 -9.27
C VAL A 292 0.37 -7.21 -10.70
N ASN A 293 1.25 -7.53 -11.65
CA ASN A 293 1.13 -7.21 -13.08
C ASN A 293 0.85 -5.72 -13.37
N ASP A 294 1.45 -4.82 -12.59
CA ASP A 294 1.21 -3.36 -12.73
C ASP A 294 1.61 -2.83 -14.11
N GLU A 295 2.76 -3.22 -14.63
CA GLU A 295 3.20 -2.83 -15.97
C GLU A 295 2.28 -3.40 -17.07
N GLU A 296 1.93 -4.67 -16.99
CA GLU A 296 1.07 -5.35 -17.97
C GLU A 296 -0.34 -4.75 -17.99
N ILE A 297 -0.87 -4.34 -16.84
CA ILE A 297 -2.15 -3.62 -16.75
C ILE A 297 -2.05 -2.30 -17.50
N CYS A 298 -1.00 -1.52 -17.29
CA CYS A 298 -0.83 -0.24 -17.94
C CYS A 298 -0.66 -0.37 -19.46
N ILE A 299 0.12 -1.34 -19.92
CA ILE A 299 0.30 -1.64 -21.36
C ILE A 299 -1.04 -2.03 -21.99
N ALA A 300 -1.80 -2.91 -21.33
CA ALA A 300 -3.11 -3.33 -21.83
C ALA A 300 -4.09 -2.17 -21.90
N VAL A 301 -4.13 -1.30 -20.88
CA VAL A 301 -4.99 -0.11 -20.87
C VAL A 301 -4.59 0.88 -21.97
N ALA A 302 -3.31 1.15 -22.16
CA ALA A 302 -2.83 1.99 -23.26
C ALA A 302 -3.28 1.47 -24.63
N ALA A 303 -3.19 0.16 -24.85
CA ALA A 303 -3.68 -0.48 -26.07
C ALA A 303 -5.21 -0.39 -26.24
N MET A 304 -5.98 -0.38 -25.15
CA MET A 304 -7.42 -0.16 -25.20
C MET A 304 -7.75 1.30 -25.53
N LEU A 305 -7.06 2.25 -24.91
CA LEU A 305 -7.26 3.69 -25.13
C LEU A 305 -6.92 4.13 -26.55
N SER A 306 -5.89 3.54 -27.15
CA SER A 306 -5.53 3.84 -28.56
C SER A 306 -6.66 3.54 -29.56
N LYS A 307 -7.53 2.55 -29.28
CA LYS A 307 -8.68 2.21 -30.13
C LYS A 307 -9.76 3.29 -30.15
N VAL A 308 -9.77 4.19 -29.20
CA VAL A 308 -10.67 5.36 -29.16
C VAL A 308 -9.96 6.67 -29.50
N GLY A 309 -8.69 6.61 -29.89
CA GLY A 309 -7.91 7.77 -30.32
C GLY A 309 -7.10 8.42 -29.21
N ILE A 310 -7.07 7.88 -27.99
CA ILE A 310 -6.18 8.37 -26.93
C ILE A 310 -4.87 7.59 -27.02
N ASN A 311 -3.86 8.18 -27.66
CA ASN A 311 -2.55 7.58 -27.81
C ASN A 311 -1.79 7.71 -26.46
N THR A 312 -1.58 6.59 -25.80
CA THR A 312 -1.02 6.57 -24.46
C THR A 312 0.40 6.03 -24.46
N LYS A 313 1.38 6.89 -24.19
CA LYS A 313 2.76 6.46 -23.94
C LYS A 313 2.86 5.94 -22.50
N VAL A 314 3.16 4.66 -22.35
CA VAL A 314 3.39 4.08 -21.00
C VAL A 314 4.83 4.35 -20.59
N THR A 315 5.01 4.88 -19.37
CA THR A 315 6.31 5.03 -18.71
C THR A 315 6.30 4.20 -17.45
N THR A 316 7.03 3.09 -17.44
CA THR A 316 7.13 2.21 -16.28
C THR A 316 8.40 2.47 -15.49
N GLN A 317 8.34 2.38 -14.19
CA GLN A 317 9.48 2.65 -13.31
C GLN A 317 9.33 1.96 -11.95
N PRO A 318 10.45 1.62 -11.29
CA PRO A 318 10.40 1.04 -9.95
C PRO A 318 9.68 1.96 -8.96
N ARG A 319 9.01 1.37 -7.97
CA ARG A 319 8.27 2.12 -6.94
C ARG A 319 9.09 3.22 -6.27
N ALA A 320 10.40 3.01 -6.11
CA ALA A 320 11.31 3.98 -5.50
C ALA A 320 11.45 5.27 -6.31
N THR A 321 11.22 5.22 -7.63
CA THR A 321 11.21 6.38 -8.53
C THR A 321 9.79 6.89 -8.75
N TYR A 322 8.83 5.97 -8.90
CA TYR A 322 7.43 6.29 -9.18
C TYR A 322 6.77 7.16 -8.11
N PHE A 323 6.86 6.77 -6.82
CA PHE A 323 6.19 7.52 -5.76
C PHE A 323 6.78 8.92 -5.52
N PRO A 324 8.11 9.14 -5.50
CA PRO A 324 8.67 10.49 -5.45
C PRO A 324 8.26 11.39 -6.62
N LYS A 325 8.08 10.82 -7.82
CA LYS A 325 7.54 11.55 -8.97
C LYS A 325 6.09 11.93 -8.75
N LEU A 326 5.25 10.98 -8.33
CA LEU A 326 3.84 11.20 -8.00
C LEU A 326 3.65 12.27 -6.91
N GLU A 327 4.47 12.24 -5.85
CA GLU A 327 4.42 13.22 -4.75
C GLU A 327 4.78 14.65 -5.20
N LYS A 328 5.54 14.79 -6.28
CA LYS A 328 5.87 16.08 -6.89
C LYS A 328 4.82 16.52 -7.91
N TYR A 329 3.80 15.71 -8.12
CA TYR A 329 2.79 15.92 -9.17
C TYR A 329 3.39 16.02 -10.58
N ASP A 330 4.48 15.32 -10.84
CA ASP A 330 5.15 15.29 -12.14
C ASP A 330 4.70 14.09 -12.99
#